data_592a615c3af43517bff2051557f78dad
#
_entry.id   592a615c3af43517bff2051557f78dad
#
_cell.length_a   1.000
_cell.length_b   1.000
_cell.length_c   1.000
_cell.angle_alpha   90.00
_cell.angle_beta   90.00
_cell.angle_gamma   90.00
#
_symmetry.space_group_name_H-M   'P 1'
#
loop_
_entity.id
_entity.type
_entity.pdbx_description
1 polymer ?
#
loop_
_entity_poly.entity_id
_entity_poly.type
_entity_poly.pdbx_seq_one_letter_code
_entity_poly.pdbx_strand_id
1 'polypeptide(L)'
;MTSLLIRGLKTHVDIWNENGSHTLVALHGFTGSTVTWYNLAQSLPDVRVIAIDLIGHGQTATPEQIKRFSMEEQLQDLEELFCQLHMEKFTLLGYSMGGRIALSYAIAFPDRIQKLILESASPGLRTVEERRERSERDDILAQKIITNGLVSFVNSWENIPLFGSQRHLPDTVRKAIRAERLSQREEGLAGSLRGVGTGTQPSNWHLLDRLEISVLLITGSLDEKFCKIALEMKALLKTVRHMTVIDAGHAIHVENPAEFATIVEEYIT
;
A
#
# COMPACT_ATOMS: atom_id res chain seq x y z
N MET A 1 -17.87 4.11 -7.70
CA MET A 1 -16.79 5.04 -8.14
C MET A 1 -17.14 6.45 -7.71
N THR A 2 -16.33 7.08 -6.90
CA THR A 2 -16.56 8.45 -6.41
C THR A 2 -15.26 9.24 -6.48
N SER A 3 -15.35 10.51 -6.86
CA SER A 3 -14.21 11.42 -6.78
C SER A 3 -14.54 12.53 -5.79
N LEU A 4 -13.67 12.74 -4.82
CA LEU A 4 -13.77 13.76 -3.79
C LEU A 4 -12.69 14.82 -3.97
N LEU A 5 -12.96 16.06 -3.58
CA LEU A 5 -11.94 17.12 -3.58
C LEU A 5 -11.30 17.15 -2.20
N ILE A 6 -10.10 16.60 -2.10
CA ILE A 6 -9.37 16.48 -0.83
C ILE A 6 -8.21 17.49 -0.82
N ARG A 7 -8.31 18.47 0.04
CA ARG A 7 -7.31 19.55 0.17
C ARG A 7 -6.86 20.12 -1.20
N GLY A 8 -7.85 20.33 -2.09
CA GLY A 8 -7.63 20.85 -3.44
C GLY A 8 -7.20 19.82 -4.49
N LEU A 9 -7.07 18.54 -4.14
CA LEU A 9 -6.71 17.47 -5.05
C LEU A 9 -7.91 16.56 -5.33
N LYS A 10 -8.23 16.31 -6.61
CA LYS A 10 -9.24 15.32 -6.99
C LYS A 10 -8.74 13.93 -6.64
N THR A 11 -9.37 13.30 -5.66
CA THR A 11 -9.02 11.97 -5.14
C THR A 11 -10.09 10.96 -5.54
N HIS A 12 -9.70 9.85 -6.12
CA HIS A 12 -10.57 8.77 -6.54
C HIS A 12 -10.67 7.69 -5.47
N VAL A 13 -11.91 7.20 -5.28
CA VAL A 13 -12.24 6.16 -4.31
C VAL A 13 -13.24 5.19 -4.94
N ASP A 14 -12.99 3.90 -4.81
CA ASP A 14 -13.98 2.87 -5.07
C ASP A 14 -14.54 2.30 -3.75
N ILE A 15 -15.86 2.16 -3.70
CA ILE A 15 -16.56 1.60 -2.54
C ILE A 15 -17.36 0.40 -3.03
N TRP A 16 -17.12 -0.74 -2.41
CA TRP A 16 -17.88 -1.97 -2.65
C TRP A 16 -18.58 -2.41 -1.36
N ASN A 17 -19.69 -3.15 -1.51
CA ASN A 17 -20.43 -3.74 -0.40
C ASN A 17 -20.85 -2.68 0.64
N GLU A 18 -21.48 -1.59 0.20
CA GLU A 18 -21.80 -0.40 1.01
C GLU A 18 -22.49 -0.69 2.34
N ASN A 19 -23.27 -1.79 2.40
CA ASN A 19 -24.03 -2.22 3.57
C ASN A 19 -23.28 -3.22 4.47
N GLY A 20 -22.00 -3.48 4.20
CA GLY A 20 -21.20 -4.40 5.01
C GLY A 20 -21.12 -3.97 6.48
N SER A 21 -21.12 -4.96 7.38
CA SER A 21 -21.11 -4.74 8.84
C SER A 21 -19.77 -4.21 9.36
N HIS A 22 -18.68 -4.44 8.64
CA HIS A 22 -17.33 -3.97 8.94
C HIS A 22 -16.83 -3.08 7.82
N THR A 23 -16.00 -2.08 8.15
CA THR A 23 -15.39 -1.23 7.15
C THR A 23 -13.89 -1.50 7.06
N LEU A 24 -13.44 -1.83 5.85
CA LEU A 24 -12.04 -2.04 5.47
C LEU A 24 -11.61 -0.94 4.49
N VAL A 25 -10.67 -0.11 4.89
CA VAL A 25 -9.97 0.81 3.99
C VAL A 25 -8.74 0.12 3.45
N ALA A 26 -8.51 0.18 2.14
CA ALA A 26 -7.41 -0.54 1.47
C ALA A 26 -6.54 0.40 0.63
N LEU A 27 -5.23 0.41 0.92
CA LEU A 27 -4.21 1.21 0.25
C LEU A 27 -3.29 0.32 -0.59
N HIS A 28 -3.23 0.60 -1.88
CA HIS A 28 -2.46 -0.17 -2.86
C HIS A 28 -0.94 0.09 -2.78
N GLY A 29 -0.15 -0.78 -3.41
CA GLY A 29 1.29 -0.62 -3.56
C GLY A 29 1.68 0.35 -4.69
N PHE A 30 2.99 0.60 -4.84
CA PHE A 30 3.52 1.38 -5.97
C PHE A 30 3.13 0.72 -7.29
N THR A 31 2.67 1.52 -8.26
CA THR A 31 2.10 1.11 -9.55
C THR A 31 0.70 0.48 -9.50
N GLY A 32 0.09 0.37 -8.33
CA GLY A 32 -1.29 -0.09 -8.16
C GLY A 32 -2.32 1.03 -8.24
N SER A 33 -3.56 0.65 -8.01
CA SER A 33 -4.74 1.53 -7.97
C SER A 33 -5.84 0.89 -7.12
N THR A 34 -7.05 1.46 -7.10
CA THR A 34 -8.21 0.83 -6.45
C THR A 34 -8.52 -0.56 -7.03
N VAL A 35 -8.21 -0.79 -8.31
CA VAL A 35 -8.43 -2.07 -9.02
C VAL A 35 -7.71 -3.24 -8.32
N THR A 36 -6.56 -3.00 -7.71
CA THR A 36 -5.81 -3.97 -6.88
C THR A 36 -6.73 -4.72 -5.91
N TRP A 37 -7.74 -4.05 -5.36
CA TRP A 37 -8.58 -4.58 -4.28
C TRP A 37 -9.94 -5.14 -4.74
N TYR A 38 -10.22 -5.13 -6.05
CA TYR A 38 -11.50 -5.60 -6.58
C TYR A 38 -11.80 -7.05 -6.20
N ASN A 39 -10.84 -7.96 -6.39
CA ASN A 39 -11.04 -9.38 -6.09
C ASN A 39 -11.24 -9.62 -4.57
N LEU A 40 -10.51 -8.89 -3.73
CA LEU A 40 -10.70 -8.96 -2.28
C LEU A 40 -12.12 -8.51 -1.90
N ALA A 41 -12.60 -7.40 -2.47
CA ALA A 41 -13.95 -6.91 -2.21
C ALA A 41 -15.04 -7.91 -2.65
N GLN A 42 -14.82 -8.61 -3.77
CA GLN A 42 -15.75 -9.67 -4.22
C GLN A 42 -15.75 -10.89 -3.29
N SER A 43 -14.63 -11.17 -2.64
CA SER A 43 -14.49 -12.28 -1.70
C SER A 43 -15.04 -11.97 -0.30
N LEU A 44 -15.34 -10.71 0.00
CA LEU A 44 -15.76 -10.21 1.30
C LEU A 44 -17.12 -9.50 1.22
N PRO A 45 -18.23 -10.20 0.88
CA PRO A 45 -19.53 -9.56 0.61
C PRO A 45 -20.12 -8.80 1.82
N ASP A 46 -19.77 -9.21 3.04
CA ASP A 46 -20.27 -8.61 4.29
C ASP A 46 -19.34 -7.52 4.85
N VAL A 47 -18.26 -7.18 4.11
CA VAL A 47 -17.31 -6.12 4.46
C VAL A 47 -17.43 -4.98 3.48
N ARG A 48 -17.71 -3.76 3.97
CA ARG A 48 -17.62 -2.54 3.18
C ARG A 48 -16.15 -2.23 2.88
N VAL A 49 -15.73 -2.41 1.63
CA VAL A 49 -14.35 -2.16 1.19
C VAL A 49 -14.26 -0.79 0.52
N ILE A 50 -13.38 0.06 1.04
CA ILE A 50 -13.09 1.39 0.52
C ILE A 50 -11.64 1.40 0.04
N ALA A 51 -11.43 1.33 -1.27
CA ALA A 51 -10.11 1.43 -1.87
C ALA A 51 -9.84 2.86 -2.35
N ILE A 52 -8.61 3.33 -2.17
CA ILE A 52 -8.21 4.71 -2.46
C ILE A 52 -7.08 4.68 -3.48
N ASP A 53 -7.24 5.43 -4.58
CA ASP A 53 -6.11 5.74 -5.44
C ASP A 53 -5.21 6.77 -4.73
N LEU A 54 -4.02 6.36 -4.33
CA LEU A 54 -3.05 7.23 -3.67
C LEU A 54 -2.58 8.35 -4.61
N ILE A 55 -2.07 9.44 -4.07
CA ILE A 55 -1.61 10.60 -4.85
C ILE A 55 -0.71 10.17 -6.02
N GLY A 56 -1.06 10.62 -7.23
CA GLY A 56 -0.34 10.33 -8.46
C GLY A 56 -0.58 8.95 -9.05
N HIS A 57 -1.47 8.13 -8.46
CA HIS A 57 -1.85 6.81 -8.96
C HIS A 57 -3.30 6.76 -9.43
N GLY A 58 -3.59 5.79 -10.29
CA GLY A 58 -4.94 5.52 -10.78
C GLY A 58 -5.61 6.77 -11.35
N GLN A 59 -6.79 7.10 -10.85
CA GLN A 59 -7.58 8.27 -11.26
C GLN A 59 -7.41 9.48 -10.31
N THR A 60 -6.65 9.34 -9.22
CA THR A 60 -6.30 10.47 -8.34
C THR A 60 -5.35 11.41 -9.05
N ALA A 61 -5.59 12.71 -8.93
CA ALA A 61 -4.80 13.73 -9.63
C ALA A 61 -3.32 13.69 -9.23
N THR A 62 -2.48 14.14 -10.15
CA THR A 62 -1.03 14.28 -9.95
C THR A 62 -0.72 15.75 -9.68
N PRO A 63 -0.34 16.13 -8.45
CA PRO A 63 0.07 17.51 -8.15
C PRO A 63 1.42 17.84 -8.76
N GLU A 64 1.63 19.09 -9.16
CA GLU A 64 2.91 19.56 -9.69
C GLU A 64 4.01 19.63 -8.62
N GLN A 65 3.63 19.93 -7.40
CA GLN A 65 4.56 20.12 -6.30
C GLN A 65 4.93 18.78 -5.66
N ILE A 66 6.21 18.41 -5.68
CA ILE A 66 6.73 17.16 -5.08
C ILE A 66 6.41 17.06 -3.60
N LYS A 67 6.39 18.19 -2.87
CA LYS A 67 6.03 18.22 -1.44
C LYS A 67 4.67 17.57 -1.18
N ARG A 68 3.69 17.71 -2.09
CA ARG A 68 2.34 17.14 -1.95
C ARG A 68 2.34 15.59 -1.92
N PHE A 69 3.39 14.94 -2.41
CA PHE A 69 3.55 13.49 -2.34
C PHE A 69 4.18 13.02 -1.03
N SER A 70 4.63 13.92 -0.15
CA SER A 70 5.29 13.51 1.10
C SER A 70 4.36 12.68 2.00
N MET A 71 4.97 11.88 2.89
CA MET A 71 4.22 11.09 3.87
C MET A 71 3.26 11.97 4.67
N GLU A 72 3.75 13.10 5.19
CA GLU A 72 2.95 14.04 5.97
C GLU A 72 1.70 14.52 5.21
N GLU A 73 1.87 14.96 3.96
CA GLU A 73 0.76 15.43 3.13
C GLU A 73 -0.25 14.32 2.83
N GLN A 74 0.23 13.11 2.54
CA GLN A 74 -0.66 11.96 2.30
C GLN A 74 -1.46 11.58 3.56
N LEU A 75 -0.87 11.64 4.75
CA LEU A 75 -1.60 11.40 5.99
C LEU A 75 -2.71 12.44 6.22
N GLN A 76 -2.44 13.72 5.94
CA GLN A 76 -3.45 14.78 6.02
C GLN A 76 -4.56 14.62 4.97
N ASP A 77 -4.21 14.18 3.76
CA ASP A 77 -5.21 13.92 2.72
C ASP A 77 -6.12 12.73 3.10
N LEU A 78 -5.55 11.67 3.66
CA LEU A 78 -6.32 10.53 4.15
C LEU A 78 -7.24 10.94 5.31
N GLU A 79 -6.76 11.74 6.27
CA GLU A 79 -7.59 12.21 7.38
C GLU A 79 -8.77 13.06 6.89
N GLU A 80 -8.52 14.01 5.98
CA GLU A 80 -9.58 14.81 5.35
C GLU A 80 -10.59 13.92 4.59
N LEU A 81 -10.09 12.93 3.83
CA LEU A 81 -10.93 11.97 3.11
C LEU A 81 -11.86 11.21 4.08
N PHE A 82 -11.32 10.68 5.17
CA PHE A 82 -12.10 9.94 6.15
C PHE A 82 -13.10 10.81 6.90
N CYS A 83 -12.77 12.08 7.14
CA CYS A 83 -13.72 13.06 7.67
C CYS A 83 -14.88 13.30 6.69
N GLN A 84 -14.61 13.51 5.40
CA GLN A 84 -15.66 13.71 4.38
C GLN A 84 -16.53 12.47 4.16
N LEU A 85 -15.97 11.27 4.35
CA LEU A 85 -16.71 10.00 4.31
C LEU A 85 -17.44 9.66 5.64
N HIS A 86 -17.38 10.56 6.63
CA HIS A 86 -17.98 10.38 7.95
C HIS A 86 -17.55 9.08 8.65
N MET A 87 -16.27 8.73 8.50
CA MET A 87 -15.71 7.53 9.08
C MET A 87 -15.05 7.85 10.43
N GLU A 88 -15.55 7.25 11.51
CA GLU A 88 -14.96 7.44 12.84
C GLU A 88 -13.83 6.43 13.11
N LYS A 89 -14.12 5.15 12.94
CA LYS A 89 -13.17 4.06 13.22
C LYS A 89 -13.32 2.94 12.21
N PHE A 90 -12.21 2.40 11.70
CA PHE A 90 -12.19 1.39 10.64
C PHE A 90 -10.95 0.50 10.71
N THR A 91 -11.01 -0.64 10.02
CA THR A 91 -9.81 -1.46 9.76
C THR A 91 -9.05 -0.88 8.56
N LEU A 92 -7.74 -0.73 8.70
CA LEU A 92 -6.87 -0.20 7.64
C LEU A 92 -5.95 -1.31 7.11
N LEU A 93 -6.03 -1.59 5.82
CA LEU A 93 -5.15 -2.51 5.09
C LEU A 93 -4.21 -1.72 4.20
N GLY A 94 -2.93 -2.06 4.20
CA GLY A 94 -1.99 -1.49 3.24
C GLY A 94 -1.02 -2.53 2.71
N TYR A 95 -0.83 -2.52 1.39
CA TYR A 95 0.15 -3.35 0.69
C TYR A 95 1.41 -2.54 0.36
N SER A 96 2.57 -3.05 0.73
CA SER A 96 3.89 -2.52 0.35
C SER A 96 4.00 -0.99 0.61
N MET A 97 3.95 -0.13 -0.42
CA MET A 97 3.90 1.33 -0.28
C MET A 97 2.68 1.76 0.53
N GLY A 98 1.49 1.28 0.19
CA GLY A 98 0.27 1.53 0.95
C GLY A 98 0.37 1.06 2.40
N GLY A 99 1.09 -0.04 2.65
CA GLY A 99 1.37 -0.52 4.01
C GLY A 99 2.27 0.40 4.81
N ARG A 100 3.25 1.05 4.17
CA ARG A 100 4.09 2.08 4.81
C ARG A 100 3.27 3.31 5.19
N ILE A 101 2.35 3.71 4.32
CA ILE A 101 1.43 4.83 4.55
C ILE A 101 0.43 4.45 5.65
N ALA A 102 -0.15 3.25 5.59
CA ALA A 102 -1.09 2.75 6.60
C ALA A 102 -0.47 2.69 8.00
N LEU A 103 0.77 2.19 8.11
CA LEU A 103 1.50 2.18 9.38
C LEU A 103 1.74 3.60 9.92
N SER A 104 2.19 4.51 9.04
CA SER A 104 2.43 5.90 9.42
C SER A 104 1.13 6.60 9.84
N TYR A 105 0.02 6.30 9.14
CA TYR A 105 -1.31 6.82 9.49
C TYR A 105 -1.76 6.30 10.87
N ALA A 106 -1.63 4.99 11.12
CA ALA A 106 -2.00 4.39 12.39
C ALA A 106 -1.19 4.93 13.58
N ILE A 107 0.07 5.30 13.36
CA ILE A 107 0.90 5.97 14.36
C ILE A 107 0.43 7.41 14.63
N ALA A 108 0.07 8.15 13.58
CA ALA A 108 -0.36 9.54 13.69
C ALA A 108 -1.80 9.70 14.22
N PHE A 109 -2.70 8.77 13.87
CA PHE A 109 -4.13 8.81 14.17
C PHE A 109 -4.62 7.47 14.76
N PRO A 110 -4.08 7.01 15.91
CA PRO A 110 -4.38 5.67 16.44
C PRO A 110 -5.86 5.49 16.80
N ASP A 111 -6.55 6.55 17.20
CA ASP A 111 -7.97 6.50 17.58
C ASP A 111 -8.90 6.21 16.41
N ARG A 112 -8.45 6.46 15.16
CA ARG A 112 -9.17 6.15 13.93
C ARG A 112 -9.11 4.67 13.56
N ILE A 113 -8.14 3.93 14.09
CA ILE A 113 -7.83 2.57 13.65
C ILE A 113 -8.39 1.54 14.62
N GLN A 114 -9.27 0.69 14.11
CA GLN A 114 -9.80 -0.47 14.84
C GLN A 114 -8.78 -1.61 14.82
N LYS A 115 -8.31 -1.98 13.62
CA LYS A 115 -7.29 -3.01 13.36
C LYS A 115 -6.41 -2.54 12.20
N LEU A 116 -5.15 -2.92 12.19
CA LEU A 116 -4.21 -2.61 11.10
C LEU A 116 -3.74 -3.91 10.45
N ILE A 117 -3.81 -3.98 9.11
CA ILE A 117 -3.34 -5.10 8.30
C ILE A 117 -2.23 -4.59 7.39
N LEU A 118 -1.06 -5.22 7.46
CA LEU A 118 0.12 -4.85 6.70
C LEU A 118 0.60 -6.02 5.85
N GLU A 119 0.40 -5.94 4.55
CA GLU A 119 0.90 -6.90 3.58
C GLU A 119 2.25 -6.44 3.05
N SER A 120 3.29 -7.24 3.28
CA SER A 120 4.66 -7.01 2.77
C SER A 120 5.14 -5.57 2.96
N ALA A 121 4.94 -5.02 4.16
CA ALA A 121 5.25 -3.63 4.51
C ALA A 121 6.44 -3.51 5.48
N SER A 122 6.98 -2.32 5.61
CA SER A 122 8.08 -2.02 6.52
C SER A 122 7.88 -0.71 7.26
N PRO A 123 8.48 -0.54 8.45
CA PRO A 123 8.48 0.75 9.17
C PRO A 123 9.43 1.80 8.57
N GLY A 124 10.01 1.52 7.39
CA GLY A 124 11.04 2.37 6.78
C GLY A 124 12.47 1.88 7.04
N LEU A 125 13.43 2.58 6.48
CA LEU A 125 14.86 2.32 6.69
C LEU A 125 15.32 2.88 8.03
N ARG A 126 16.26 2.21 8.69
CA ARG A 126 16.66 2.55 10.06
C ARG A 126 17.58 3.76 10.11
N THR A 127 18.62 3.79 9.26
CA THR A 127 19.65 4.81 9.32
C THR A 127 19.44 5.96 8.34
N VAL A 128 20.06 7.09 8.58
CA VAL A 128 20.03 8.25 7.69
C VAL A 128 20.76 7.91 6.39
N GLU A 129 21.85 7.16 6.48
CA GLU A 129 22.66 6.73 5.34
C GLU A 129 21.87 5.83 4.39
N GLU A 130 21.18 4.80 4.93
CA GLU A 130 20.31 3.93 4.13
C GLU A 130 19.22 4.73 3.41
N ARG A 131 18.60 5.70 4.12
CA ARG A 131 17.56 6.54 3.53
C ARG A 131 18.11 7.42 2.43
N ARG A 132 19.28 8.04 2.62
CA ARG A 132 19.92 8.87 1.61
C ARG A 132 20.24 8.08 0.34
N GLU A 133 20.94 6.95 0.47
CA GLU A 133 21.27 6.08 -0.67
C GLU A 133 20.01 5.56 -1.39
N ARG A 134 18.96 5.27 -0.64
CA ARG A 134 17.70 4.83 -1.24
C ARG A 134 17.00 5.99 -1.95
N SER A 135 16.97 7.19 -1.38
CA SER A 135 16.39 8.38 -2.01
C SER A 135 17.10 8.74 -3.32
N GLU A 136 18.44 8.63 -3.36
CA GLU A 136 19.22 8.83 -4.60
C GLU A 136 18.84 7.81 -5.68
N ARG A 137 18.65 6.52 -5.31
CA ARG A 137 18.21 5.46 -6.23
C ARG A 137 16.76 5.69 -6.69
N ASP A 138 15.87 6.11 -5.81
CA ASP A 138 14.48 6.42 -6.13
C ASP A 138 14.38 7.62 -7.08
N ASP A 139 15.23 8.66 -6.93
CA ASP A 139 15.29 9.79 -7.86
C ASP A 139 15.81 9.40 -9.24
N ILE A 140 16.87 8.57 -9.30
CA ILE A 140 17.36 8.03 -10.58
C ILE A 140 16.27 7.23 -11.29
N LEU A 141 15.50 6.40 -10.55
CA LEU A 141 14.39 5.65 -11.12
C LEU A 141 13.27 6.58 -11.60
N ALA A 142 12.90 7.59 -10.81
CA ALA A 142 11.91 8.61 -11.18
C ALA A 142 12.32 9.34 -12.46
N GLN A 143 13.60 9.73 -12.58
CA GLN A 143 14.11 10.36 -13.79
C GLN A 143 14.05 9.43 -15.01
N LYS A 144 14.36 8.14 -14.83
CA LYS A 144 14.24 7.15 -15.92
C LYS A 144 12.80 6.95 -16.38
N ILE A 145 11.81 6.98 -15.46
CA ILE A 145 10.39 6.91 -15.82
C ILE A 145 10.03 8.08 -16.73
N ILE A 146 10.39 9.30 -16.36
CA ILE A 146 10.10 10.51 -17.14
C ILE A 146 10.82 10.49 -18.50
N THR A 147 12.08 10.06 -18.54
CA THR A 147 12.90 10.14 -19.76
C THR A 147 12.59 9.01 -20.76
N ASN A 148 12.39 7.79 -20.26
CA ASN A 148 12.28 6.58 -21.09
C ASN A 148 10.82 6.11 -21.27
N GLY A 149 9.88 6.73 -20.54
CA GLY A 149 8.46 6.44 -20.62
C GLY A 149 8.02 5.22 -19.81
N LEU A 150 6.71 5.16 -19.60
CA LEU A 150 6.06 4.16 -18.75
C LEU A 150 6.27 2.72 -19.23
N VAL A 151 6.23 2.49 -20.55
CA VAL A 151 6.39 1.12 -21.12
C VAL A 151 7.78 0.58 -20.80
N SER A 152 8.83 1.37 -20.98
CA SER A 152 10.21 0.99 -20.66
C SER A 152 10.37 0.69 -19.17
N PHE A 153 9.77 1.53 -18.33
CA PHE A 153 9.76 1.32 -16.89
C PHE A 153 9.06 0.01 -16.53
N VAL A 154 7.82 -0.24 -17.00
CA VAL A 154 7.04 -1.44 -16.68
C VAL A 154 7.77 -2.70 -17.13
N ASN A 155 8.39 -2.71 -18.33
CA ASN A 155 9.19 -3.83 -18.82
C ASN A 155 10.35 -4.19 -17.87
N SER A 156 10.97 -3.20 -17.25
CA SER A 156 12.04 -3.41 -16.26
C SER A 156 11.47 -3.79 -14.89
N TRP A 157 10.41 -3.11 -14.47
CA TRP A 157 9.81 -3.24 -13.15
C TRP A 157 9.20 -4.62 -12.89
N GLU A 158 8.49 -5.19 -13.87
CA GLU A 158 7.89 -6.52 -13.73
C GLU A 158 8.93 -7.65 -13.65
N ASN A 159 10.19 -7.37 -13.95
CA ASN A 159 11.28 -8.34 -13.96
C ASN A 159 12.25 -8.20 -12.78
N ILE A 160 12.02 -7.28 -11.83
CA ILE A 160 12.86 -7.21 -10.64
C ILE A 160 12.70 -8.47 -9.77
N PRO A 161 13.71 -8.86 -8.99
CA PRO A 161 13.66 -10.05 -8.14
C PRO A 161 12.45 -10.12 -7.21
N LEU A 162 11.96 -8.95 -6.74
CA LEU A 162 10.80 -8.84 -5.86
C LEU A 162 9.51 -9.46 -6.43
N PHE A 163 9.37 -9.49 -7.76
CA PHE A 163 8.22 -10.06 -8.47
C PHE A 163 8.55 -11.36 -9.20
N GLY A 164 9.65 -12.02 -8.83
CA GLY A 164 10.09 -13.27 -9.46
C GLY A 164 9.04 -14.38 -9.40
N SER A 165 8.31 -14.49 -8.29
CA SER A 165 7.21 -15.45 -8.09
C SER A 165 6.04 -15.25 -9.08
N GLN A 166 5.75 -14.00 -9.46
CA GLN A 166 4.66 -13.68 -10.39
C GLN A 166 4.84 -14.25 -11.79
N ARG A 167 6.04 -14.70 -12.17
CA ARG A 167 6.29 -15.35 -13.47
C ARG A 167 5.54 -16.66 -13.65
N HIS A 168 5.17 -17.30 -12.55
CA HIS A 168 4.43 -18.58 -12.54
C HIS A 168 2.91 -18.39 -12.52
N LEU A 169 2.42 -17.16 -12.40
CA LEU A 169 0.98 -16.87 -12.44
C LEU A 169 0.40 -17.11 -13.85
N PRO A 170 -0.91 -17.42 -13.92
CA PRO A 170 -1.61 -17.52 -15.21
C PRO A 170 -1.43 -16.25 -16.06
N ASP A 171 -1.37 -16.44 -17.37
CA ASP A 171 -1.20 -15.33 -18.32
C ASP A 171 -2.24 -14.22 -18.17
N THR A 172 -3.48 -14.59 -17.87
CA THR A 172 -4.58 -13.64 -17.63
C THR A 172 -4.29 -12.73 -16.45
N VAL A 173 -3.77 -13.28 -15.35
CA VAL A 173 -3.38 -12.52 -14.16
C VAL A 173 -2.20 -11.61 -14.45
N ARG A 174 -1.15 -12.15 -15.10
CA ARG A 174 0.04 -11.34 -15.47
C ARG A 174 -0.32 -10.17 -16.40
N LYS A 175 -1.23 -10.41 -17.37
CA LYS A 175 -1.74 -9.36 -18.27
C LYS A 175 -2.54 -8.31 -17.51
N ALA A 176 -3.36 -8.69 -16.53
CA ALA A 176 -4.11 -7.74 -15.70
C ALA A 176 -3.18 -6.86 -14.87
N ILE A 177 -2.18 -7.46 -14.19
CA ILE A 177 -1.16 -6.70 -13.44
C ILE A 177 -0.42 -5.71 -14.35
N ARG A 178 0.00 -6.18 -15.53
CA ARG A 178 0.69 -5.32 -16.49
C ARG A 178 -0.20 -4.19 -17.00
N ALA A 179 -1.47 -4.47 -17.28
CA ALA A 179 -2.42 -3.44 -17.71
C ALA A 179 -2.61 -2.37 -16.65
N GLU A 180 -2.74 -2.74 -15.38
CA GLU A 180 -2.82 -1.80 -14.25
C GLU A 180 -1.55 -0.94 -14.15
N ARG A 181 -0.36 -1.52 -14.26
CA ARG A 181 0.92 -0.78 -14.29
C ARG A 181 1.00 0.20 -15.45
N LEU A 182 0.53 -0.20 -16.65
CA LEU A 182 0.53 0.63 -17.86
C LEU A 182 -0.58 1.70 -17.86
N SER A 183 -1.54 1.65 -16.95
CA SER A 183 -2.57 2.69 -16.79
C SER A 183 -2.11 3.87 -15.92
N GLN A 184 -0.91 3.78 -15.34
CA GLN A 184 -0.36 4.84 -14.50
C GLN A 184 0.17 6.01 -15.34
N ARG A 185 0.54 7.11 -14.67
CA ARG A 185 1.14 8.30 -15.26
C ARG A 185 2.60 8.45 -14.83
N GLU A 186 3.48 8.79 -15.76
CA GLU A 186 4.93 8.95 -15.48
C GLU A 186 5.16 9.95 -14.37
N GLU A 187 4.53 11.13 -14.43
CA GLU A 187 4.68 12.19 -13.43
C GLU A 187 4.18 11.76 -12.05
N GLY A 188 3.10 10.98 -12.01
CA GLY A 188 2.53 10.44 -10.79
C GLY A 188 3.49 9.47 -10.09
N LEU A 189 4.01 8.50 -10.86
CA LEU A 189 4.97 7.52 -10.34
C LEU A 189 6.29 8.19 -9.92
N ALA A 190 6.81 9.10 -10.74
CA ALA A 190 8.03 9.83 -10.42
C ALA A 190 7.86 10.71 -9.16
N GLY A 191 6.73 11.40 -9.04
CA GLY A 191 6.37 12.18 -7.86
C GLY A 191 6.28 11.32 -6.60
N SER A 192 5.65 10.15 -6.70
CA SER A 192 5.53 9.19 -5.60
C SER A 192 6.91 8.68 -5.12
N LEU A 193 7.82 8.31 -6.04
CA LEU A 193 9.18 7.89 -5.69
C LEU A 193 9.94 9.00 -4.94
N ARG A 194 9.82 10.26 -5.38
CA ARG A 194 10.50 11.41 -4.80
C ARG A 194 9.90 11.86 -3.47
N GLY A 195 8.57 11.78 -3.32
CA GLY A 195 7.87 12.32 -2.16
C GLY A 195 7.62 11.31 -1.04
N VAL A 196 7.25 10.05 -1.38
CA VAL A 196 6.92 9.00 -0.41
C VAL A 196 7.70 7.70 -0.67
N GLY A 197 8.77 7.76 -1.45
CA GLY A 197 9.70 6.66 -1.63
C GLY A 197 10.22 6.13 -0.30
N THR A 198 10.75 4.91 -0.29
CA THR A 198 11.29 4.30 0.95
C THR A 198 12.45 5.11 1.55
N GLY A 199 13.18 5.86 0.70
CA GLY A 199 14.27 6.74 1.15
C GLY A 199 13.81 8.02 1.80
N THR A 200 12.67 8.58 1.39
CA THR A 200 12.10 9.82 1.95
C THR A 200 11.20 9.57 3.17
N GLN A 201 10.71 8.34 3.33
CA GLN A 201 9.89 7.98 4.47
C GLN A 201 10.65 8.11 5.80
N PRO A 202 10.04 8.70 6.84
CA PRO A 202 10.57 8.63 8.19
C PRO A 202 10.69 7.18 8.70
N SER A 203 11.68 6.91 9.55
CA SER A 203 11.79 5.62 10.23
C SER A 203 10.79 5.54 11.38
N ASN A 204 9.89 4.56 11.32
CA ASN A 204 8.87 4.32 12.36
C ASN A 204 9.25 3.17 13.32
N TRP A 205 10.45 2.62 13.22
CA TRP A 205 10.89 1.50 14.05
C TRP A 205 10.78 1.78 15.55
N HIS A 206 11.13 2.97 15.98
CA HIS A 206 11.13 3.42 17.38
C HIS A 206 9.74 3.78 17.92
N LEU A 207 8.70 3.70 17.07
CA LEU A 207 7.32 4.00 17.43
C LEU A 207 6.44 2.75 17.51
N LEU A 208 6.96 1.58 17.08
CA LEU A 208 6.18 0.34 17.02
C LEU A 208 5.70 -0.12 18.39
N ASP A 209 6.51 0.04 19.43
CA ASP A 209 6.18 -0.31 20.82
C ASP A 209 5.12 0.58 21.47
N ARG A 210 4.79 1.69 20.81
CA ARG A 210 3.74 2.64 21.24
C ARG A 210 2.37 2.34 20.65
N LEU A 211 2.30 1.48 19.62
CA LEU A 211 1.04 1.09 19.00
C LEU A 211 0.27 0.14 19.93
N GLU A 212 -0.90 0.60 20.39
CA GLU A 212 -1.81 -0.19 21.24
C GLU A 212 -2.84 -0.99 20.40
N ILE A 213 -3.00 -0.65 19.12
CA ILE A 213 -3.95 -1.31 18.21
C ILE A 213 -3.48 -2.71 17.83
N SER A 214 -4.43 -3.57 17.48
CA SER A 214 -4.11 -4.91 16.94
C SER A 214 -3.54 -4.80 15.53
N VAL A 215 -2.42 -5.49 15.26
CA VAL A 215 -1.73 -5.48 13.96
C VAL A 215 -1.65 -6.91 13.41
N LEU A 216 -2.05 -7.08 12.17
CA LEU A 216 -1.80 -8.29 11.38
C LEU A 216 -0.71 -8.01 10.35
N LEU A 217 0.36 -8.80 10.40
CA LEU A 217 1.42 -8.80 9.39
C LEU A 217 1.20 -10.01 8.47
N ILE A 218 1.13 -9.78 7.15
CA ILE A 218 1.00 -10.85 6.15
C ILE A 218 2.21 -10.78 5.22
N THR A 219 2.91 -11.91 5.06
CA THR A 219 4.07 -12.04 4.16
C THR A 219 3.99 -13.33 3.35
N GLY A 220 4.55 -13.35 2.18
CA GLY A 220 4.72 -14.57 1.39
C GLY A 220 6.05 -15.25 1.70
N SER A 221 6.08 -16.59 1.76
CA SER A 221 7.28 -17.37 2.13
C SER A 221 8.45 -17.19 1.16
N LEU A 222 8.18 -16.79 -0.08
CA LEU A 222 9.20 -16.53 -1.11
C LEU A 222 9.80 -15.11 -1.00
N ASP A 223 9.23 -14.23 -0.17
CA ASP A 223 9.76 -12.90 0.11
C ASP A 223 10.51 -12.88 1.44
N GLU A 224 11.69 -13.52 1.46
CA GLU A 224 12.52 -13.65 2.67
C GLU A 224 12.81 -12.31 3.35
N LYS A 225 12.98 -11.24 2.53
CA LYS A 225 13.27 -9.90 3.05
C LYS A 225 12.11 -9.40 3.92
N PHE A 226 10.89 -9.47 3.42
CA PHE A 226 9.73 -8.97 4.16
C PHE A 226 9.30 -9.93 5.29
N CYS A 227 9.57 -11.23 5.17
CA CYS A 227 9.46 -12.16 6.30
C CYS A 227 10.37 -11.75 7.47
N LYS A 228 11.64 -11.41 7.22
CA LYS A 228 12.58 -10.92 8.25
C LYS A 228 12.09 -9.61 8.86
N ILE A 229 11.67 -8.64 8.05
CA ILE A 229 11.12 -7.36 8.52
C ILE A 229 9.91 -7.61 9.41
N ALA A 230 8.98 -8.47 9.00
CA ALA A 230 7.79 -8.79 9.78
C ALA A 230 8.12 -9.44 11.13
N LEU A 231 9.11 -10.32 11.20
CA LEU A 231 9.60 -10.92 12.46
C LEU A 231 10.21 -9.85 13.38
N GLU A 232 10.98 -8.91 12.84
CA GLU A 232 11.53 -7.80 13.61
C GLU A 232 10.41 -6.85 14.12
N MET A 233 9.42 -6.56 13.28
CA MET A 233 8.24 -5.78 13.69
C MET A 233 7.46 -6.49 14.79
N LYS A 234 7.24 -7.80 14.63
CA LYS A 234 6.54 -8.65 15.63
C LYS A 234 7.21 -8.58 17.00
N ALA A 235 8.52 -8.49 17.05
CA ALA A 235 9.26 -8.41 18.32
C ALA A 235 9.07 -7.08 19.07
N LEU A 236 8.59 -6.02 18.37
CA LEU A 236 8.41 -4.68 18.93
C LEU A 236 6.93 -4.31 19.16
N LEU A 237 6.02 -4.86 18.35
CA LEU A 237 4.59 -4.58 18.45
C LEU A 237 3.97 -5.30 19.66
N LYS A 238 3.09 -4.64 20.40
CA LYS A 238 2.43 -5.19 21.60
C LYS A 238 1.38 -6.25 21.29
N THR A 239 0.52 -5.94 20.33
CA THR A 239 -0.60 -6.82 19.92
C THR A 239 -0.45 -7.13 18.45
N VAL A 240 0.14 -8.29 18.13
CA VAL A 240 0.47 -8.62 16.74
C VAL A 240 0.26 -10.10 16.43
N ARG A 241 -0.33 -10.36 15.26
CA ARG A 241 -0.35 -11.68 14.60
C ARG A 241 0.50 -11.59 13.33
N HIS A 242 1.31 -12.58 13.04
CA HIS A 242 2.05 -12.70 11.77
C HIS A 242 1.65 -13.98 11.07
N MET A 243 1.23 -13.86 9.81
CA MET A 243 0.86 -14.96 8.93
C MET A 243 1.84 -14.97 7.74
N THR A 244 2.39 -16.14 7.45
CA THR A 244 3.24 -16.35 6.28
C THR A 244 2.50 -17.30 5.32
N VAL A 245 2.14 -16.80 4.15
CA VAL A 245 1.47 -17.58 3.10
C VAL A 245 2.51 -18.36 2.32
N ILE A 246 2.35 -19.68 2.27
CA ILE A 246 3.30 -20.59 1.61
C ILE A 246 3.22 -20.41 0.09
N ASP A 247 4.36 -20.52 -0.57
CA ASP A 247 4.53 -20.39 -2.03
C ASP A 247 4.05 -19.05 -2.62
N ALA A 248 3.81 -18.03 -1.81
CA ALA A 248 3.55 -16.67 -2.24
C ALA A 248 4.79 -15.78 -2.09
N GLY A 249 4.92 -14.79 -2.98
CA GLY A 249 5.96 -13.77 -2.94
C GLY A 249 5.47 -12.46 -2.29
N HIS A 250 5.83 -11.32 -2.90
CA HIS A 250 5.60 -9.99 -2.34
C HIS A 250 4.13 -9.54 -2.37
N ALA A 251 3.33 -10.00 -3.36
CA ALA A 251 1.94 -9.58 -3.56
C ALA A 251 0.98 -10.77 -3.32
N ILE A 252 0.73 -11.09 -2.05
CA ILE A 252 -0.05 -12.26 -1.65
C ILE A 252 -1.50 -12.15 -2.17
N HIS A 253 -2.10 -10.96 -2.13
CA HIS A 253 -3.45 -10.68 -2.66
C HIS A 253 -3.60 -11.02 -4.15
N VAL A 254 -2.50 -11.10 -4.89
CA VAL A 254 -2.47 -11.49 -6.31
C VAL A 254 -2.06 -12.94 -6.48
N GLU A 255 -1.08 -13.40 -5.69
CA GLU A 255 -0.43 -14.70 -5.84
C GLU A 255 -1.22 -15.83 -5.19
N ASN A 256 -1.92 -15.54 -4.09
CA ASN A 256 -2.84 -16.45 -3.41
C ASN A 256 -4.08 -15.71 -2.89
N PRO A 257 -4.96 -15.20 -3.78
CA PRO A 257 -6.07 -14.32 -3.42
C PRO A 257 -7.09 -14.97 -2.47
N ALA A 258 -7.32 -16.28 -2.59
CA ALA A 258 -8.30 -16.98 -1.76
C ALA A 258 -7.82 -17.06 -0.29
N GLU A 259 -6.59 -17.47 -0.05
CA GLU A 259 -6.02 -17.54 1.29
C GLU A 259 -5.87 -16.14 1.90
N PHE A 260 -5.45 -15.16 1.09
CA PHE A 260 -5.38 -13.76 1.52
C PHE A 260 -6.73 -13.24 2.00
N ALA A 261 -7.80 -13.48 1.23
CA ALA A 261 -9.16 -13.07 1.59
C ALA A 261 -9.62 -13.74 2.91
N THR A 262 -9.39 -15.05 3.06
CA THR A 262 -9.71 -15.79 4.29
C THR A 262 -8.98 -15.21 5.51
N ILE A 263 -7.67 -14.96 5.39
CA ILE A 263 -6.86 -14.37 6.49
C ILE A 263 -7.39 -12.99 6.88
N VAL A 264 -7.75 -12.16 5.88
CA VAL A 264 -8.29 -10.81 6.11
C VAL A 264 -9.67 -10.89 6.77
N GLU A 265 -10.57 -11.76 6.28
CA GLU A 265 -11.91 -11.95 6.83
C GLU A 265 -11.87 -12.39 8.30
N GLU A 266 -11.12 -13.46 8.60
CA GLU A 266 -10.96 -13.97 9.97
C GLU A 266 -10.38 -12.93 10.94
N TYR A 267 -9.58 -12.01 10.43
CA TYR A 267 -9.00 -10.98 11.28
C TYR A 267 -9.94 -9.79 11.49
N ILE A 268 -10.79 -9.46 10.52
CA ILE A 268 -11.75 -8.35 10.62
C ILE A 268 -12.93 -8.75 11.53
N THR A 269 -13.47 -9.92 11.33
CA THR A 269 -14.59 -10.47 12.13
C THR A 269 -14.10 -10.92 13.51
#